data_d8e8d7be8566d883de8cec35974ade87
#
_entry.id   d8e8d7be8566d883de8cec35974ade87
#
_cell.length_a   1.000
_cell.length_b   1.000
_cell.length_c   1.000
_cell.angle_alpha   90.00
_cell.angle_beta   90.00
_cell.angle_gamma   90.00
#
_symmetry.space_group_name_H-M   'P 1'
#
loop_
_entity.id
_entity.type
_entity.pdbx_description
1 polymer ?
#
loop_
_entity_poly.entity_id
_entity_poly.type
_entity_poly.pdbx_seq_one_letter_code
_entity_poly.pdbx_strand_id
1 'polypeptide(L)'
;MIRTKSADEMPSRSDGVRLYVTRFWPRGHGKGEADAWLPNLAPSEKLLRQFQKGEVSWAAFSRAYKVEMTKGYGDEGVKNPRMKNAGQKHVLKLLKLLADQKTVTLICSCAANEKHCHRHLLRALLEA
;
A
#
# COMPACT_ATOMS: atom_id res chain seq x y z
N MET A 1 5.98 -14.63 -4.55
CA MET A 1 6.23 -14.33 -3.13
C MET A 1 6.04 -12.84 -2.86
N ILE A 2 5.39 -12.50 -1.78
CA ILE A 2 5.18 -11.09 -1.40
C ILE A 2 6.02 -10.77 -0.17
N ARG A 3 6.78 -9.70 -0.26
CA ARG A 3 7.65 -9.20 0.82
C ARG A 3 7.28 -7.75 1.12
N THR A 4 7.68 -7.29 2.28
CA THR A 4 7.54 -5.89 2.68
C THR A 4 8.89 -5.32 3.05
N LYS A 5 9.06 -4.02 2.82
CA LYS A 5 10.31 -3.34 3.11
C LYS A 5 10.06 -1.86 3.44
N SER A 6 10.96 -1.27 4.21
CA SER A 6 11.00 0.18 4.38
C SER A 6 11.77 0.81 3.22
N ALA A 7 11.38 2.01 2.82
CA ALA A 7 12.14 2.77 1.84
C ALA A 7 13.57 3.09 2.30
N ASP A 8 13.79 3.08 3.62
CA ASP A 8 15.13 3.34 4.20
C ASP A 8 16.06 2.13 4.12
N GLU A 9 15.53 0.94 3.83
CA GLU A 9 16.34 -0.25 3.63
C GLU A 9 16.92 -0.27 2.23
N MET A 10 18.14 -0.75 2.10
CA MET A 10 18.81 -0.77 0.80
C MET A 10 18.13 -1.72 -0.19
N PRO A 11 18.03 -1.34 -1.48
CA PRO A 11 17.55 -2.24 -2.51
C PRO A 11 18.40 -3.50 -2.61
N SER A 12 17.75 -4.62 -2.92
CA SER A 12 18.39 -5.91 -3.08
C SER A 12 17.81 -6.63 -4.30
N ARG A 13 18.61 -7.46 -4.94
CA ARG A 13 18.13 -8.31 -6.06
C ARG A 13 17.00 -9.24 -5.62
N SER A 14 17.03 -9.69 -4.37
CA SER A 14 15.98 -10.55 -3.82
C SER A 14 14.64 -9.86 -3.65
N ASP A 15 14.58 -8.54 -3.77
CA ASP A 15 13.32 -7.78 -3.69
C ASP A 15 12.40 -8.08 -4.88
N GLY A 16 12.96 -8.47 -6.01
CA GLY A 16 12.18 -8.67 -7.24
C GLY A 16 11.57 -7.36 -7.71
N VAL A 17 10.28 -7.36 -7.98
CA VAL A 17 9.55 -6.15 -8.37
C VAL A 17 9.34 -5.27 -7.14
N ARG A 18 9.85 -4.04 -7.20
CA ARG A 18 9.80 -3.09 -6.09
C ARG A 18 8.69 -2.08 -6.33
N LEU A 19 7.72 -2.01 -5.42
CA LEU A 19 6.54 -1.15 -5.56
C LEU A 19 6.41 -0.23 -4.35
N TYR A 20 6.45 1.08 -4.58
CA TYR A 20 6.06 2.03 -3.54
C TYR A 20 4.54 2.02 -3.40
N VAL A 21 4.07 1.79 -2.17
CA VAL A 21 2.63 1.77 -1.84
C VAL A 21 2.24 2.90 -0.89
N THR A 22 2.99 3.99 -0.97
CA THR A 22 2.78 5.19 -0.17
C THR A 22 1.78 6.12 -0.82
N ARG A 23 1.09 6.94 -0.01
CA ARG A 23 0.18 7.99 -0.52
C ARG A 23 0.97 9.08 -1.26
N PHE A 24 2.15 9.41 -0.75
CA PHE A 24 3.04 10.41 -1.34
C PHE A 24 4.38 9.77 -1.71
N TRP A 25 5.07 10.35 -2.69
CA TRP A 25 6.40 9.87 -3.05
C TRP A 25 7.34 10.03 -1.84
N PRO A 26 8.11 9.00 -1.45
CA PRO A 26 8.99 9.09 -0.30
C PRO A 26 10.06 10.17 -0.49
N ARG A 27 10.23 11.04 0.52
CA ARG A 27 11.24 12.11 0.48
C ARG A 27 12.65 11.53 0.42
N GLY A 28 13.51 12.14 -0.39
CA GLY A 28 14.91 11.77 -0.50
C GLY A 28 15.15 10.53 -1.38
N HIS A 29 14.11 9.99 -2.02
CA HIS A 29 14.22 8.82 -2.87
C HIS A 29 14.04 9.19 -4.34
N GLY A 30 14.94 8.68 -5.20
CA GLY A 30 14.93 8.93 -6.62
C GLY A 30 13.97 8.02 -7.39
N LYS A 31 13.70 8.39 -8.65
CA LYS A 31 12.76 7.66 -9.51
C LYS A 31 13.19 6.22 -9.81
N GLY A 32 14.47 5.92 -9.76
CA GLY A 32 15.00 4.59 -10.07
C GLY A 32 14.96 3.59 -8.91
N GLU A 33 14.48 3.99 -7.74
CA GLU A 33 14.52 3.14 -6.54
C GLU A 33 13.33 2.17 -6.45
N ALA A 34 12.32 2.34 -7.30
CA ALA A 34 11.18 1.44 -7.38
C ALA A 34 10.76 1.26 -8.83
N ASP A 35 10.17 0.11 -9.13
CA ASP A 35 9.66 -0.18 -10.48
C ASP A 35 8.37 0.55 -10.76
N ALA A 36 7.56 0.79 -9.74
CA ALA A 36 6.32 1.55 -9.86
C ALA A 36 5.91 2.17 -8.52
N TRP A 37 5.07 3.18 -8.60
CA TRP A 37 4.44 3.80 -7.45
C TRP A 37 2.92 3.64 -7.59
N LEU A 38 2.30 3.04 -6.58
CA LEU A 38 0.88 2.72 -6.57
C LEU A 38 0.20 3.43 -5.39
N PRO A 39 -0.02 4.75 -5.48
CA PRO A 39 -0.61 5.51 -4.37
C PRO A 39 -2.05 5.09 -4.06
N ASN A 40 -2.74 4.46 -5.00
CA ASN A 40 -4.09 3.92 -4.79
C ASN A 40 -4.11 2.70 -3.85
N LEU A 41 -2.97 2.13 -3.51
CA LEU A 41 -2.86 1.05 -2.51
C LEU A 41 -2.51 1.59 -1.12
N ALA A 42 -2.28 2.89 -1.00
CA ALA A 42 -2.14 3.55 0.29
C ALA A 42 -3.51 3.80 0.92
N PRO A 43 -3.57 4.03 2.25
CA PRO A 43 -4.81 4.50 2.86
C PRO A 43 -5.18 5.88 2.29
N SER A 44 -6.48 6.23 2.36
CA SER A 44 -6.90 7.57 2.00
C SER A 44 -6.20 8.61 2.88
N GLU A 45 -6.08 9.84 2.39
CA GLU A 45 -5.46 10.91 3.19
C GLU A 45 -6.16 11.12 4.51
N LYS A 46 -7.49 11.06 4.51
CA LYS A 46 -8.29 11.21 5.72
C LYS A 46 -7.95 10.13 6.75
N LEU A 47 -7.97 8.86 6.34
CA LEU A 47 -7.66 7.75 7.23
C LEU A 47 -6.23 7.82 7.75
N LEU A 48 -5.28 8.15 6.88
CA LEU A 48 -3.88 8.29 7.26
C LEU A 48 -3.69 9.39 8.30
N ARG A 49 -4.31 10.56 8.09
CA ARG A 49 -4.24 11.67 9.04
C ARG A 49 -4.86 11.33 10.39
N GLN A 50 -6.02 10.66 10.37
CA GLN A 50 -6.68 10.23 11.60
C GLN A 50 -5.77 9.32 12.43
N PHE A 51 -5.10 8.39 11.78
CA PHE A 51 -4.19 7.49 12.47
C PHE A 51 -2.96 8.22 12.99
N GLN A 52 -2.35 9.09 12.18
CA GLN A 52 -1.17 9.87 12.57
C GLN A 52 -1.45 10.80 13.75
N LYS A 53 -2.67 11.32 13.86
CA LYS A 53 -3.09 12.19 14.97
C LYS A 53 -3.55 11.40 16.20
N GLY A 54 -3.57 10.09 16.13
CA GLY A 54 -4.05 9.26 17.23
C GLY A 54 -5.58 9.25 17.39
N GLU A 55 -6.32 9.70 16.39
CA GLU A 55 -7.78 9.75 16.42
C GLU A 55 -8.43 8.37 16.24
N VAL A 56 -7.73 7.43 15.65
CA VAL A 56 -8.18 6.05 15.46
C VAL A 56 -7.12 5.09 15.95
N SER A 57 -7.55 3.96 16.52
CA SER A 57 -6.64 2.89 16.93
C SER A 57 -6.10 2.14 15.72
N TRP A 58 -5.05 1.35 15.93
CA TRP A 58 -4.55 0.47 14.87
C TRP A 58 -5.62 -0.53 14.41
N ALA A 59 -6.43 -1.06 15.33
CA ALA A 59 -7.50 -1.98 14.97
C ALA A 59 -8.56 -1.30 14.10
N ALA A 60 -8.96 -0.07 14.44
CA ALA A 60 -9.92 0.70 13.65
C ALA A 60 -9.33 1.08 12.29
N PHE A 61 -8.07 1.51 12.26
CA PHE A 61 -7.35 1.81 11.03
C PHE A 61 -7.31 0.57 10.11
N SER A 62 -6.97 -0.59 10.67
CA SER A 62 -6.85 -1.84 9.91
C SER A 62 -8.17 -2.22 9.23
N ARG A 63 -9.28 -2.11 9.97
CA ARG A 63 -10.62 -2.38 9.42
C ARG A 63 -10.97 -1.39 8.31
N ALA A 64 -10.75 -0.11 8.54
CA ALA A 64 -11.07 0.93 7.57
C ALA A 64 -10.21 0.79 6.30
N TYR A 65 -8.91 0.51 6.46
CA TYR A 65 -8.02 0.29 5.31
C TYR A 65 -8.49 -0.89 4.46
N LYS A 66 -8.87 -2.00 5.09
CA LYS A 66 -9.39 -3.17 4.38
C LYS A 66 -10.65 -2.82 3.57
N VAL A 67 -11.54 -2.01 4.13
CA VAL A 67 -12.73 -1.54 3.42
C VAL A 67 -12.31 -0.69 2.20
N GLU A 68 -11.36 0.23 2.39
CA GLU A 68 -10.87 1.06 1.27
C GLU A 68 -10.29 0.21 0.13
N MET A 69 -9.55 -0.83 0.47
CA MET A 69 -8.92 -1.69 -0.54
C MET A 69 -9.92 -2.61 -1.25
N THR A 70 -11.01 -2.98 -0.60
CA THR A 70 -12.01 -3.90 -1.17
C THR A 70 -13.21 -3.18 -1.77
N LYS A 71 -13.60 -2.03 -1.21
CA LYS A 71 -14.80 -1.26 -1.62
C LYS A 71 -14.50 0.14 -2.15
N GLY A 72 -13.24 0.58 -2.09
CA GLY A 72 -12.82 1.91 -2.51
C GLY A 72 -12.88 2.95 -1.39
N TYR A 73 -12.49 4.18 -1.73
CA TYR A 73 -12.36 5.27 -0.75
C TYR A 73 -13.69 5.94 -0.39
N GLY A 74 -14.81 5.48 -0.92
CA GLY A 74 -16.09 6.12 -0.71
C GLY A 74 -16.25 7.36 -1.58
N ASP A 75 -16.88 8.41 -1.04
CA ASP A 75 -17.17 9.62 -1.81
C ASP A 75 -15.99 10.59 -1.93
N GLU A 76 -14.91 10.33 -1.22
CA GLU A 76 -13.75 11.21 -1.22
C GLU A 76 -12.84 10.97 -2.42
N GLY A 77 -12.58 12.04 -3.17
CA GLY A 77 -11.57 12.08 -4.23
C GLY A 77 -11.95 11.47 -5.56
N VAL A 78 -13.05 10.70 -5.66
CA VAL A 78 -13.47 10.10 -6.92
C VAL A 78 -14.95 10.41 -7.17
N LYS A 79 -15.22 11.25 -8.15
CA LYS A 79 -16.59 11.70 -8.47
C LYS A 79 -17.40 10.68 -9.24
N ASN A 80 -16.75 9.82 -10.04
CA ASN A 80 -17.45 8.82 -10.83
C ASN A 80 -17.75 7.56 -10.00
N PRO A 81 -19.01 7.23 -9.70
CA PRO A 81 -19.36 6.06 -8.90
C PRO A 81 -18.83 4.74 -9.44
N ARG A 82 -18.66 4.61 -10.75
CA ARG A 82 -18.13 3.41 -11.38
C ARG A 82 -16.65 3.21 -11.13
N MET A 83 -15.92 4.31 -10.85
CA MET A 83 -14.47 4.29 -10.63
C MET A 83 -14.07 4.18 -9.17
N LYS A 84 -15.00 4.36 -8.23
CA LYS A 84 -14.69 4.43 -6.80
C LYS A 84 -13.95 3.21 -6.25
N ASN A 85 -14.18 2.07 -6.86
CA ASN A 85 -13.62 0.80 -6.37
C ASN A 85 -12.83 0.05 -7.43
N ALA A 86 -12.80 0.52 -8.66
CA ALA A 86 -12.22 -0.25 -9.75
C ALA A 86 -10.69 -0.36 -9.65
N GLY A 87 -10.03 0.71 -9.25
CA GLY A 87 -8.57 0.78 -9.23
C GLY A 87 -7.94 -0.20 -8.26
N GLN A 88 -8.31 -0.13 -6.98
CA GLN A 88 -7.70 -0.97 -5.95
C GLN A 88 -7.96 -2.45 -6.20
N LYS A 89 -9.21 -2.82 -6.42
CA LYS A 89 -9.60 -4.22 -6.58
C LYS A 89 -8.87 -4.89 -7.74
N HIS A 90 -8.78 -4.22 -8.87
CA HIS A 90 -8.12 -4.80 -10.04
C HIS A 90 -6.59 -4.80 -9.92
N VAL A 91 -6.02 -3.79 -9.28
CA VAL A 91 -4.59 -3.78 -8.98
C VAL A 91 -4.22 -4.91 -8.02
N LEU A 92 -5.03 -5.17 -7.00
CA LEU A 92 -4.79 -6.29 -6.09
C LEU A 92 -4.82 -7.63 -6.83
N LYS A 93 -5.76 -7.84 -7.74
CA LYS A 93 -5.82 -9.05 -8.56
C LYS A 93 -4.58 -9.19 -9.43
N LEU A 94 -4.14 -8.10 -10.05
CA LEU A 94 -2.94 -8.10 -10.88
C LEU A 94 -1.69 -8.43 -10.07
N LEU A 95 -1.56 -7.87 -8.86
CA LEU A 95 -0.43 -8.14 -7.99
C LEU A 95 -0.40 -9.59 -7.51
N LYS A 96 -1.55 -10.20 -7.25
CA LYS A 96 -1.61 -11.63 -6.92
C LYS A 96 -1.08 -12.49 -8.06
N LEU A 97 -1.47 -12.19 -9.29
CA LEU A 97 -0.98 -12.90 -10.47
C LEU A 97 0.53 -12.70 -10.65
N LEU A 98 1.00 -11.49 -10.46
CA LEU A 98 2.43 -11.17 -10.57
C LEU A 98 3.24 -11.90 -9.49
N ALA A 99 2.73 -11.97 -8.26
CA ALA A 99 3.41 -12.61 -7.16
C ALA A 99 3.50 -14.13 -7.30
N ASP A 100 2.63 -14.75 -8.10
CA ASP A 100 2.73 -16.16 -8.44
C ASP A 100 3.94 -16.46 -9.33
N GLN A 101 4.41 -15.47 -10.08
CA GLN A 101 5.51 -15.62 -11.04
C GLN A 101 6.82 -15.03 -10.54
N LYS A 102 6.76 -14.00 -9.71
CA LYS A 102 7.92 -13.23 -9.26
C LYS A 102 7.79 -12.83 -7.80
N THR A 103 8.92 -12.48 -7.18
CA THR A 103 8.90 -11.81 -5.89
C THR A 103 8.44 -10.37 -6.09
N VAL A 104 7.51 -9.92 -5.25
CA VAL A 104 6.99 -8.55 -5.23
C VAL A 104 7.26 -7.98 -3.85
N THR A 105 7.92 -6.84 -3.77
CA THR A 105 8.22 -6.18 -2.51
C THR A 105 7.43 -4.89 -2.41
N LEU A 106 6.59 -4.80 -1.37
CA LEU A 106 5.77 -3.64 -1.06
C LEU A 106 6.57 -2.71 -0.14
N ILE A 107 6.76 -1.47 -0.56
CA ILE A 107 7.66 -0.54 0.12
C ILE A 107 6.89 0.67 0.63
N CYS A 108 7.10 1.00 1.91
CA CYS A 108 6.54 2.16 2.56
C CYS A 108 7.64 2.95 3.25
N SER A 109 7.38 4.23 3.54
CA SER A 109 8.35 5.11 4.21
C SER A 109 8.43 4.92 5.73
N CYS A 110 7.57 4.10 6.32
CA CYS A 110 7.67 3.74 7.74
C CYS A 110 8.97 2.99 8.02
N ALA A 111 9.46 3.07 9.28
CA ALA A 111 10.68 2.38 9.69
C ALA A 111 10.59 0.87 9.44
N ALA A 112 11.74 0.21 9.26
CA ALA A 112 11.83 -1.21 8.96
C ALA A 112 11.13 -2.07 10.02
N ASN A 113 11.25 -1.69 11.30
CA ASN A 113 10.67 -2.41 12.44
C ASN A 113 9.27 -1.94 12.82
N GLU A 114 8.65 -1.03 12.04
CA GLU A 114 7.30 -0.55 12.35
C GLU A 114 6.27 -1.63 12.05
N LYS A 115 5.58 -2.09 13.10
CA LYS A 115 4.55 -3.14 12.98
C LYS A 115 3.22 -2.57 12.49
N HIS A 116 2.92 -1.32 12.80
CA HIS A 116 1.66 -0.67 12.45
C HIS A 116 1.81 0.16 11.18
N CYS A 117 2.04 -0.54 10.08
CA CYS A 117 2.15 0.05 8.75
C CYS A 117 1.23 -0.69 7.79
N HIS A 118 0.56 0.05 6.93
CA HIS A 118 -0.40 -0.52 5.97
C HIS A 118 0.23 -1.55 5.01
N ARG A 119 1.55 -1.50 4.79
CA ARG A 119 2.22 -2.50 3.94
C ARG A 119 2.01 -3.93 4.44
N HIS A 120 1.93 -4.12 5.76
CA HIS A 120 1.67 -5.43 6.34
C HIS A 120 0.23 -5.87 6.14
N LEU A 121 -0.71 -4.93 6.24
CA LEU A 121 -2.13 -5.19 5.96
C LEU A 121 -2.34 -5.53 4.49
N LEU A 122 -1.68 -4.79 3.61
CA LEU A 122 -1.73 -5.02 2.17
C LEU A 122 -1.16 -6.41 1.81
N ARG A 123 -0.03 -6.78 2.40
CA ARG A 123 0.53 -8.12 2.23
C ARG A 123 -0.47 -9.20 2.63
N ALA A 124 -1.12 -9.03 3.78
CA ALA A 124 -2.12 -10.00 4.25
C ALA A 124 -3.29 -10.13 3.28
N LEU A 125 -3.76 -9.01 2.72
CA LEU A 125 -4.82 -9.03 1.69
C LEU A 125 -4.38 -9.76 0.43
N LEU A 126 -3.14 -9.60 0.02
CA LEU A 126 -2.61 -10.26 -1.18
C LEU A 126 -2.35 -11.75 -0.97
N GLU A 127 -2.05 -12.16 0.25
CA GLU A 127 -1.80 -13.57 0.61
C GLU A 127 -3.08 -14.33 0.98
N ALA A 128 -4.17 -13.63 1.14
CA ALA A 128 -5.45 -14.24 1.53
C ALA A 128 -6.07 -15.08 0.41
#